data_b4f5fa38210f94ccf1c04f21472b73bd
#
_entry.id   b4f5fa38210f94ccf1c04f21472b73bd
#
_cell.length_a   1.000
_cell.length_b   1.000
_cell.length_c   1.000
_cell.angle_alpha   90.00
_cell.angle_beta   90.00
_cell.angle_gamma   90.00
#
_symmetry.space_group_name_H-M   'P 1'
#
loop_
_entity.id
_entity.type
_entity.pdbx_description
1 polymer ?
#
loop_
_entity_poly.entity_id
_entity_poly.type
_entity_poly.pdbx_seq_one_letter_code
_entity_poly.pdbx_strand_id
1 'polypeptide(L)'
;MNLPDLNVTCTCVRVPILRSHSISISLQCEKELNLDEVKESLRKQKGVIYYDDLVNKKYPMPILSSNQNNVYVGRLRKDKVLKGGVALFCSGDQIRKGAASNAVSIIKCL
;
A
#
# COMPACT_ATOMS: atom_id res chain seq x y z
N MET A 1 -11.21 -9.26 -8.66
CA MET A 1 -11.07 -8.37 -9.81
C MET A 1 -11.19 -9.23 -11.06
N ASN A 2 -11.90 -8.77 -12.06
CA ASN A 2 -12.11 -9.56 -13.28
C ASN A 2 -10.96 -9.29 -14.30
N LEU A 3 -9.76 -9.69 -13.94
CA LEU A 3 -8.51 -9.46 -14.69
C LEU A 3 -7.76 -10.80 -14.80
N PRO A 4 -8.20 -11.71 -15.69
CA PRO A 4 -7.64 -13.08 -15.78
C PRO A 4 -6.17 -13.11 -16.18
N ASP A 5 -5.68 -12.12 -16.93
CA ASP A 5 -4.31 -12.07 -17.46
C ASP A 5 -3.34 -11.30 -16.54
N LEU A 6 -3.78 -10.88 -15.36
CA LEU A 6 -2.91 -10.17 -14.41
C LEU A 6 -1.95 -11.15 -13.74
N ASN A 7 -0.65 -10.99 -14.02
CA ASN A 7 0.40 -11.76 -13.37
C ASN A 7 0.61 -11.28 -11.93
N VAL A 8 0.37 -12.15 -10.97
CA VAL A 8 0.54 -11.86 -9.54
C VAL A 8 1.30 -12.99 -8.87
N THR A 9 2.29 -12.63 -8.08
CA THR A 9 2.95 -13.56 -7.15
C THR A 9 3.01 -12.92 -5.77
N CYS A 10 2.90 -13.72 -4.72
CA CYS A 10 3.03 -13.24 -3.36
C CYS A 10 3.74 -14.26 -2.47
N THR A 11 4.44 -13.74 -1.46
CA THR A 11 5.03 -14.55 -0.39
C THR A 11 4.49 -14.03 0.94
N CYS A 12 3.82 -14.90 1.68
CA CYS A 12 3.25 -14.57 2.99
C CYS A 12 4.19 -15.03 4.09
N VAL A 13 4.55 -14.12 5.00
CA VAL A 13 5.46 -14.39 6.11
C VAL A 13 4.78 -14.03 7.44
N ARG A 14 4.85 -14.91 8.40
CA ARG A 14 4.44 -14.61 9.78
C ARG A 14 5.59 -13.89 10.49
N VAL A 15 5.28 -12.74 11.06
CA VAL A 15 6.23 -11.90 11.82
C VAL A 15 5.69 -11.64 13.23
N PRO A 16 6.54 -11.39 14.25
CA PRO A 16 6.13 -11.19 15.63
C PRO A 16 5.59 -9.77 15.88
N ILE A 17 4.53 -9.42 15.17
CA ILE A 17 3.81 -8.13 15.29
C ILE A 17 2.42 -8.41 15.83
N LEU A 18 2.02 -7.74 16.90
CA LEU A 18 0.74 -7.98 17.56
C LEU A 18 -0.45 -7.54 16.70
N ARG A 19 -0.31 -6.43 15.96
CA ARG A 19 -1.39 -5.84 15.18
C ARG A 19 -0.87 -5.09 13.95
N SER A 20 -1.67 -5.01 12.92
CA SER A 20 -1.40 -4.49 11.58
C SER A 20 -0.63 -5.47 10.70
N HIS A 21 -0.91 -5.40 9.42
CA HIS A 21 -0.17 -6.08 8.36
C HIS A 21 0.68 -5.08 7.59
N SER A 22 1.80 -5.55 7.08
CA SER A 22 2.66 -4.79 6.19
C SER A 22 2.88 -5.55 4.91
N ILE A 23 2.94 -4.83 3.79
CA ILE A 23 3.12 -5.41 2.47
C ILE A 23 4.21 -4.62 1.74
N SER A 24 5.22 -5.33 1.25
CA SER A 24 6.16 -4.81 0.25
C SER A 24 5.60 -5.13 -1.13
N ILE A 25 5.47 -4.13 -1.96
CA ILE A 25 4.84 -4.23 -3.27
C ILE A 25 5.83 -3.76 -4.32
N SER A 26 6.06 -4.60 -5.34
CA SER A 26 6.67 -4.21 -6.61
C SER A 26 5.64 -4.39 -7.70
N LEU A 27 5.46 -3.38 -8.54
CA LEU A 27 4.49 -3.43 -9.62
C LEU A 27 5.07 -2.83 -10.90
N GLN A 28 4.64 -3.38 -12.01
CA GLN A 28 4.96 -2.93 -13.36
C GLN A 28 3.67 -2.70 -14.13
N CYS A 29 3.60 -1.59 -14.85
CA CYS A 29 2.50 -1.29 -15.76
C CYS A 29 3.01 -1.27 -17.20
N GLU A 30 2.11 -1.35 -18.18
CA GLU A 30 2.45 -1.23 -19.59
C GLU A 30 3.19 0.08 -19.90
N LYS A 31 2.74 1.18 -19.27
CA LYS A 31 3.40 2.47 -19.35
C LYS A 31 4.32 2.69 -18.17
N GLU A 32 5.46 3.30 -18.41
CA GLU A 32 6.37 3.69 -17.34
C GLU A 32 5.67 4.65 -16.37
N LEU A 33 5.76 4.35 -15.07
CA LEU A 33 5.14 5.15 -14.03
C LEU A 33 6.03 6.34 -13.65
N ASN A 34 5.43 7.53 -13.63
CA ASN A 34 6.05 8.72 -13.06
C ASN A 34 5.84 8.73 -11.54
N LEU A 35 6.93 8.81 -10.76
CA LEU A 35 6.85 8.77 -9.29
C LEU A 35 6.03 9.91 -8.69
N ASP A 36 6.10 11.11 -9.26
CA ASP A 36 5.38 12.25 -8.72
C ASP A 36 3.87 12.15 -9.00
N GLU A 37 3.48 11.62 -10.16
CA GLU A 37 2.08 11.32 -10.46
C GLU A 37 1.52 10.23 -9.53
N VAL A 38 2.28 9.17 -9.30
CA VAL A 38 1.90 8.11 -8.34
C VAL A 38 1.76 8.68 -6.93
N LYS A 39 2.68 9.54 -6.51
CA LYS A 39 2.66 10.21 -5.21
C LYS A 39 1.40 11.06 -5.03
N GLU A 40 1.08 11.88 -6.03
CA GLU A 40 -0.12 12.72 -6.01
C GLU A 40 -1.41 11.89 -6.03
N SER A 41 -1.44 10.81 -6.79
CA SER A 41 -2.56 9.87 -6.79
C SER A 41 -2.79 9.25 -5.40
N LEU A 42 -1.72 8.80 -4.76
CA LEU A 42 -1.78 8.23 -3.40
C LEU A 42 -2.25 9.25 -2.36
N ARG A 43 -1.82 10.51 -2.46
CA ARG A 43 -2.25 11.60 -1.56
C ARG A 43 -3.73 11.94 -1.68
N LYS A 44 -4.27 11.85 -2.90
CA LYS A 44 -5.69 12.14 -3.18
C LYS A 44 -6.61 10.97 -2.85
N GLN A 45 -6.06 9.76 -2.68
CA GLN A 45 -6.86 8.56 -2.47
C GLN A 45 -7.47 8.54 -1.07
N LYS A 46 -8.80 8.48 -0.99
CA LYS A 46 -9.53 8.35 0.28
C LYS A 46 -9.15 7.04 0.99
N GLY A 47 -8.85 7.13 2.27
CA GLY A 47 -8.45 5.98 3.07
C GLY A 47 -6.98 5.59 2.95
N VAL A 48 -6.18 6.40 2.24
CA VAL A 48 -4.73 6.28 2.15
C VAL A 48 -4.07 7.49 2.80
N ILE A 49 -3.00 7.26 3.54
CA ILE A 49 -2.10 8.29 4.06
C ILE A 49 -0.73 8.05 3.43
N TYR A 50 -0.32 8.95 2.54
CA TYR A 50 1.04 8.94 2.03
C TYR A 50 1.99 9.45 3.12
N TYR A 51 2.81 8.54 3.66
CA TYR A 51 3.69 8.79 4.80
C TYR A 51 5.11 8.38 4.45
N ASP A 52 5.86 9.30 3.89
CA ASP A 52 7.22 9.07 3.41
C ASP A 52 8.05 10.35 3.51
N ASP A 53 8.97 10.38 4.45
CA ASP A 53 9.93 11.48 4.65
C ASP A 53 11.28 10.86 5.02
N LEU A 54 12.14 10.76 4.02
CA LEU A 54 13.45 10.12 4.18
C LEU A 54 14.38 10.92 5.07
N VAL A 55 14.27 12.25 5.08
CA VAL A 55 15.12 13.12 5.90
C VAL A 55 14.83 12.92 7.38
N ASN A 56 13.55 12.89 7.74
CA ASN A 56 13.10 12.69 9.11
C ASN A 56 12.84 11.21 9.45
N LYS A 57 13.24 10.26 8.58
CA LYS A 57 13.09 8.81 8.76
C LYS A 57 11.64 8.40 9.02
N LYS A 58 10.66 9.07 8.40
CA LYS A 58 9.23 8.73 8.51
C LYS A 58 8.84 7.79 7.38
N TYR A 59 8.30 6.65 7.72
CA TYR A 59 7.82 5.62 6.78
C TYR A 59 6.70 4.80 7.43
N PRO A 60 5.87 4.10 6.64
CA PRO A 60 4.79 3.27 7.18
C PRO A 60 5.30 2.22 8.15
N MET A 61 4.62 2.08 9.27
CA MET A 61 4.93 1.07 10.30
C MET A 61 3.64 0.53 10.91
N PRO A 62 3.61 -0.75 11.36
CA PRO A 62 2.46 -1.34 12.03
C PRO A 62 1.95 -0.54 13.22
N ILE A 63 2.85 0.02 14.01
CA ILE A 63 2.47 0.82 15.20
C ILE A 63 1.65 2.06 14.83
N LEU A 64 1.89 2.67 13.68
CA LEU A 64 1.17 3.85 13.20
C LEU A 64 -0.21 3.48 12.65
N SER A 65 -0.31 2.34 11.96
CA SER A 65 -1.54 1.89 11.31
C SER A 65 -2.47 1.11 12.23
N SER A 66 -2.00 0.67 13.38
CA SER A 66 -2.83 -0.04 14.37
C SER A 66 -3.96 0.84 14.89
N ASN A 67 -5.16 0.29 14.95
CA ASN A 67 -6.41 0.99 15.32
C ASN A 67 -6.83 2.12 14.36
N GLN A 68 -6.22 2.22 13.18
CA GLN A 68 -6.57 3.21 12.17
C GLN A 68 -7.44 2.61 11.07
N ASN A 69 -8.27 3.44 10.44
CA ASN A 69 -9.08 3.06 9.28
C ASN A 69 -8.36 3.35 7.95
N ASN A 70 -7.21 3.98 7.99
CA ASN A 70 -6.41 4.32 6.81
C ASN A 70 -5.27 3.32 6.63
N VAL A 71 -4.83 3.17 5.38
CA VAL A 71 -3.61 2.48 5.02
C VAL A 71 -2.49 3.52 4.87
N TYR A 72 -1.39 3.31 5.56
CA TYR A 72 -0.19 4.12 5.41
C TYR A 72 0.65 3.58 4.26
N VAL A 73 1.01 4.43 3.32
CA VAL A 73 1.80 4.08 2.13
C VAL A 73 3.02 4.98 2.05
N GLY A 74 4.16 4.39 1.75
CA GLY A 74 5.41 5.15 1.59
C GLY A 74 6.51 4.28 0.99
N ARG A 75 7.77 4.72 1.10
CA ARG A 75 8.93 4.09 0.49
C ARG A 75 8.79 3.95 -1.03
N LEU A 76 8.05 4.88 -1.64
CA LEU A 76 7.83 4.90 -3.08
C LEU A 76 9.14 5.21 -3.80
N ARG A 77 9.53 4.32 -4.71
CA ARG A 77 10.76 4.43 -5.48
C ARG A 77 10.65 3.69 -6.81
N LYS A 78 11.51 4.05 -7.77
CA LYS A 78 11.68 3.23 -8.99
C LYS A 78 12.14 1.82 -8.60
N ASP A 79 11.51 0.82 -9.19
CA ASP A 79 12.00 -0.55 -9.09
C ASP A 79 13.22 -0.70 -10.01
N LYS A 80 14.31 -1.27 -9.51
CA LYS A 80 15.53 -1.46 -10.28
C LYS A 80 15.55 -2.75 -11.09
N VAL A 81 14.63 -3.66 -10.80
CA VAL A 81 14.52 -4.98 -11.44
C VAL A 81 13.42 -4.96 -12.49
N LEU A 82 12.26 -4.42 -12.15
CA LEU A 82 11.12 -4.30 -13.06
C LEU A 82 11.26 -3.03 -13.91
N LYS A 83 11.51 -3.19 -15.19
CA LYS A 83 11.68 -2.06 -16.12
C LYS A 83 10.43 -1.18 -16.13
N GLY A 84 10.60 0.11 -15.83
CA GLY A 84 9.49 1.06 -15.70
C GLY A 84 8.60 0.85 -14.48
N GLY A 85 8.95 -0.09 -13.62
CA GLY A 85 8.20 -0.43 -12.42
C GLY A 85 8.48 0.49 -11.23
N VAL A 86 7.64 0.35 -10.22
CA VAL A 86 7.79 1.04 -8.93
C VAL A 86 7.69 0.05 -7.78
N ALA A 87 8.40 0.35 -6.71
CA ALA A 87 8.30 -0.37 -5.45
C ALA A 87 7.79 0.58 -4.36
N LEU A 88 6.95 0.08 -3.49
CA LEU A 88 6.39 0.80 -2.36
C LEU A 88 6.17 -0.15 -1.17
N PHE A 89 5.91 0.43 -0.02
CA PHE A 89 5.58 -0.30 1.19
C PHE A 89 4.30 0.27 1.81
N CYS A 90 3.43 -0.60 2.29
CA CYS A 90 2.24 -0.16 3.00
C CYS A 90 2.03 -0.91 4.31
N SER A 91 1.30 -0.29 5.22
CA SER A 91 0.89 -0.87 6.49
C SER A 91 -0.55 -0.47 6.81
N GLY A 92 -1.36 -1.43 7.25
CA GLY A 92 -2.77 -1.22 7.56
C GLY A 92 -3.29 -2.18 8.61
N ASP A 93 -4.32 -1.75 9.35
CA ASP A 93 -4.94 -2.57 10.38
C ASP A 93 -5.80 -3.69 9.75
N GLN A 94 -5.42 -4.93 9.98
CA GLN A 94 -6.07 -6.10 9.40
C GLN A 94 -7.51 -6.31 9.88
N ILE A 95 -7.84 -5.83 11.08
CA ILE A 95 -9.19 -5.98 11.65
C ILE A 95 -10.11 -4.88 11.13
N ARG A 96 -9.58 -3.66 10.93
CA ARG A 96 -10.32 -2.50 10.44
C ARG A 96 -10.31 -2.44 8.91
N LYS A 97 -9.29 -1.84 8.31
CA LYS A 97 -9.23 -1.65 6.84
C LYS A 97 -9.07 -2.97 6.11
N GLY A 98 -8.42 -3.96 6.71
CA GLY A 98 -8.31 -5.30 6.15
C GLY A 98 -9.59 -6.14 6.22
N ALA A 99 -10.57 -5.77 7.05
CA ALA A 99 -11.79 -6.53 7.27
C ALA A 99 -13.03 -5.63 7.42
N ALA A 100 -13.46 -5.33 8.64
CA ALA A 100 -14.76 -4.71 8.93
C ALA A 100 -14.96 -3.34 8.26
N SER A 101 -14.00 -2.44 8.39
CA SER A 101 -14.11 -1.10 7.79
C SER A 101 -14.08 -1.14 6.26
N ASN A 102 -13.42 -2.14 5.67
CA ASN A 102 -13.40 -2.30 4.23
C ASN A 102 -14.73 -2.81 3.69
N ALA A 103 -15.35 -3.76 4.38
CA ALA A 103 -16.69 -4.23 4.04
C ALA A 103 -17.70 -3.07 4.01
N VAL A 104 -17.70 -2.23 5.06
CA VAL A 104 -18.54 -1.01 5.10
C VAL A 104 -18.21 -0.04 3.96
N SER A 105 -16.93 0.10 3.61
CA SER A 105 -16.51 0.97 2.50
C SER A 105 -17.02 0.46 1.15
N ILE A 106 -17.02 -0.84 0.92
CA ILE A 106 -17.54 -1.46 -0.30
C ILE A 106 -19.05 -1.22 -0.41
N ILE A 107 -19.81 -1.47 0.66
CA ILE A 107 -21.27 -1.25 0.68
C ILE A 107 -21.62 0.21 0.33
N LYS A 108 -20.81 1.17 0.76
CA LYS A 108 -21.02 2.60 0.46
C LYS A 108 -20.71 2.99 -0.99
N CYS A 109 -20.10 2.10 -1.75
CA CYS A 109 -19.80 2.31 -3.18
C CYS A 109 -20.84 1.64 -4.11
N LEU A 110 -21.74 0.82 -3.54
CA LEU A 110 -22.87 0.19 -4.25
C LEU A 110 -24.08 1.10 -4.28
#